data_ca7df74c5723b22f4bb2a57b4ac89e5a
#
_entry.id   ca7df74c5723b22f4bb2a57b4ac89e5a
#
_cell.length_a   1.000
_cell.length_b   1.000
_cell.length_c   1.000
_cell.angle_alpha   90.00
_cell.angle_beta   90.00
_cell.angle_gamma   90.00
#
_symmetry.space_group_name_H-M   'P 1'
#
loop_
_entity.id
_entity.type
_entity.pdbx_description
1 polymer ?
#
loop_
_entity_poly.entity_id
_entity_poly.type
_entity_poly.pdbx_seq_one_letter_code
_entity_poly.pdbx_strand_id
1 'polypeptide(L)'
;MAALARGQEEGGDPRNRSGGGDGDAWRRWAVLVATVWIQALTGTNFDFAAYSSALKSSLGISQEALNYLATASDLGKAFGWSSGLALLYMPLHSVLLLTAVLGFAAYAVQYCCLVFANHTSSFTIPYPLVFLVCLIAGCSICWFNTVCFVLCIRSFSASSRPLALSLSISFNGLSAAFYTLFANALSPTSPAVYLLLNAILPLAVSILALPPILLCHTQGSSHLNSMPNHDRSVFLGLYIIASVTGIYLVVFGSFTTTSSTAWVILTGAMVLLALPLIIPACSSCSFMDTPDPALPLNHNDPHKPLLNHQTEPDAVMQKEMERQLQGSCGGSILDKGRLVVLNEEHSAKRLIGCVDFWLYYTAYFCGATVGLVYSNNLGQIAQSLHQQSQLTMLLAVYSSFSFFGRLLSALPDSLHGKMPLARTGWLAAALVPMPMAFFLMWKQQDGSALAVGTALVGLSSGFIFAAAVSVTSELFGPNSVGVNHNILITNIPLGSFLYGQIAALVYDANGQRMTVKDNRTGIAETMIACMGVKCYSTTFFLWGCITLLGLASSMVLFRRTKPAYATTASRSSYKNLHQVSS
;
A
#
# COMPACT_ATOMS: atom_id res chain seq x y z
N MET A 1 10.59 2.90 38.76
CA MET A 1 11.87 3.56 38.55
C MET A 1 11.61 4.87 37.79
N ALA A 2 11.29 5.90 38.56
CA ALA A 2 11.08 7.26 38.07
C ALA A 2 11.95 8.17 38.95
N ALA A 3 13.19 8.37 38.57
CA ALA A 3 14.10 9.42 39.06
C ALA A 3 15.45 9.22 38.36
N LEU A 4 15.71 10.07 37.35
CA LEU A 4 17.02 10.46 36.85
C LEU A 4 16.89 11.06 35.45
N ALA A 5 16.36 12.28 35.37
CA ALA A 5 16.58 13.18 34.24
C ALA A 5 16.28 14.62 34.73
N ARG A 6 17.13 15.14 35.61
CA ARG A 6 17.29 16.59 35.85
C ARG A 6 18.74 16.91 35.59
N GLY A 7 18.96 17.84 34.70
CA GLY A 7 20.25 18.50 34.54
C GLY A 7 20.71 18.56 33.09
N GLN A 8 20.36 19.62 32.41
CA GLN A 8 21.24 20.60 31.77
C GLN A 8 20.42 21.51 30.85
N GLU A 9 19.97 22.64 31.38
CA GLU A 9 19.62 23.81 30.59
C GLU A 9 20.93 24.48 30.21
N GLU A 10 21.44 24.26 29.01
CA GLU A 10 22.40 25.13 28.38
C GLU A 10 21.65 26.24 27.64
N GLY A 11 21.91 27.46 28.07
CA GLY A 11 21.41 28.69 27.47
C GLY A 11 21.86 28.84 26.02
N GLY A 12 21.02 28.48 25.09
CA GLY A 12 21.18 28.66 23.65
C GLY A 12 20.76 30.09 23.26
N ASP A 13 21.66 30.80 22.59
CA ASP A 13 21.52 32.14 22.02
C ASP A 13 20.23 32.24 21.16
N PRO A 14 19.33 33.24 21.42
CA PRO A 14 18.09 33.42 20.67
C PRO A 14 18.27 33.77 19.19
N ARG A 15 19.49 34.04 18.71
CA ARG A 15 19.76 34.39 17.31
C ARG A 15 19.75 33.23 16.33
N ASN A 16 19.63 31.96 16.78
CA ASN A 16 19.69 30.77 15.91
C ASN A 16 18.31 30.16 15.63
N ARG A 17 17.20 30.85 15.93
CA ARG A 17 15.84 30.32 15.74
C ARG A 17 15.14 30.70 14.41
N SER A 18 15.72 31.59 13.60
CA SER A 18 15.10 32.02 12.33
C SER A 18 15.46 31.17 11.10
N GLY A 19 16.40 30.23 11.20
CA GLY A 19 16.83 29.37 10.07
C GLY A 19 16.15 28.00 9.96
N GLY A 20 15.23 27.66 10.86
CA GLY A 20 14.70 26.28 10.97
C GLY A 20 13.58 25.90 9.98
N GLY A 21 12.84 26.86 9.44
CA GLY A 21 11.61 26.59 8.69
C GLY A 21 11.84 26.01 7.28
N ASP A 22 12.80 26.52 6.56
CA ASP A 22 13.03 26.14 5.16
C ASP A 22 13.96 24.91 5.01
N GLY A 23 14.90 24.75 5.94
CA GLY A 23 15.77 23.58 5.99
C GLY A 23 15.01 22.26 6.20
N ASP A 24 13.81 22.30 6.76
CA ASP A 24 12.98 21.12 7.00
C ASP A 24 12.04 20.80 5.80
N ALA A 25 11.73 21.77 4.96
CA ALA A 25 10.84 21.59 3.82
C ALA A 25 11.45 20.64 2.78
N TRP A 26 12.69 20.82 2.34
CA TRP A 26 13.34 19.95 1.37
C TRP A 26 13.50 18.51 1.89
N ARG A 27 13.75 18.34 3.20
CA ARG A 27 13.93 17.04 3.85
C ARG A 27 12.68 16.19 3.77
N ARG A 28 11.48 16.75 4.05
CA ARG A 28 10.22 15.99 3.95
C ARG A 28 9.93 15.54 2.53
N TRP A 29 10.26 16.36 1.52
CA TRP A 29 10.12 15.98 0.11
C TRP A 29 11.13 14.92 -0.30
N ALA A 30 12.37 14.99 0.17
CA ALA A 30 13.38 13.97 -0.05
C ALA A 30 12.96 12.60 0.57
N VAL A 31 12.37 12.63 1.75
CA VAL A 31 11.80 11.43 2.40
C VAL A 31 10.65 10.86 1.56
N LEU A 32 9.75 11.70 1.03
CA LEU A 32 8.67 11.22 0.16
C LEU A 32 9.22 10.55 -1.10
N VAL A 33 10.21 11.15 -1.76
CA VAL A 33 10.87 10.55 -2.93
C VAL A 33 11.53 9.22 -2.56
N ALA A 34 12.19 9.15 -1.41
CA ALA A 34 12.77 7.89 -0.92
C ALA A 34 11.69 6.81 -0.72
N THR A 35 10.52 7.16 -0.15
CA THR A 35 9.42 6.19 -0.02
C THR A 35 8.85 5.74 -1.38
N VAL A 36 8.78 6.63 -2.36
CA VAL A 36 8.37 6.31 -3.75
C VAL A 36 9.34 5.29 -4.35
N TRP A 37 10.65 5.50 -4.20
CA TRP A 37 11.66 4.58 -4.72
C TRP A 37 11.64 3.22 -4.03
N ILE A 38 11.53 3.21 -2.69
CA ILE A 38 11.38 1.97 -1.93
C ILE A 38 10.15 1.23 -2.43
N GLN A 39 8.99 1.86 -2.50
CA GLN A 39 7.74 1.23 -2.94
C GLN A 39 7.82 0.71 -4.39
N ALA A 40 8.46 1.46 -5.31
CA ALA A 40 8.63 1.03 -6.70
C ALA A 40 9.46 -0.25 -6.84
N LEU A 41 10.37 -0.52 -5.91
CA LEU A 41 11.33 -1.63 -5.99
C LEU A 41 11.16 -2.69 -4.88
N THR A 42 10.07 -2.66 -4.10
CA THR A 42 9.82 -3.65 -3.04
C THR A 42 8.52 -4.45 -3.20
N GLY A 43 7.78 -4.23 -4.29
CA GLY A 43 6.59 -5.02 -4.63
C GLY A 43 6.94 -6.36 -5.28
N THR A 44 7.90 -7.07 -4.73
CA THR A 44 8.51 -8.30 -5.28
C THR A 44 7.58 -9.51 -5.34
N ASN A 45 6.37 -9.43 -4.77
CA ASN A 45 5.37 -10.49 -4.89
C ASN A 45 4.55 -10.40 -6.19
N PHE A 46 4.59 -9.25 -6.89
CA PHE A 46 3.81 -9.08 -8.12
C PHE A 46 4.47 -9.71 -9.36
N ASP A 47 5.74 -10.08 -9.28
CA ASP A 47 6.46 -10.75 -10.35
C ASP A 47 6.58 -12.27 -10.17
N PHE A 48 5.96 -12.85 -9.11
CA PHE A 48 5.98 -14.29 -8.83
C PHE A 48 5.59 -15.15 -10.05
N ALA A 49 4.60 -14.71 -10.82
CA ALA A 49 4.16 -15.40 -12.02
C ALA A 49 5.28 -15.55 -13.08
N ALA A 50 6.25 -14.63 -13.11
CA ALA A 50 7.33 -14.62 -14.09
C ALA A 50 8.36 -15.75 -13.87
N TYR A 51 8.57 -16.19 -12.64
CA TYR A 51 9.54 -17.24 -12.30
C TYR A 51 8.92 -18.51 -11.70
N SER A 52 7.64 -18.49 -11.36
CA SER A 52 6.94 -19.61 -10.68
C SER A 52 6.98 -20.93 -11.45
N SER A 53 6.83 -20.89 -12.78
CA SER A 53 6.91 -22.09 -13.62
C SER A 53 8.31 -22.71 -13.63
N ALA A 54 9.35 -21.88 -13.64
CA ALA A 54 10.73 -22.35 -13.55
C ALA A 54 11.03 -22.93 -12.16
N LEU A 55 10.53 -22.29 -11.10
CA LEU A 55 10.65 -22.78 -9.73
C LEU A 55 9.92 -24.12 -9.55
N LYS A 56 8.73 -24.28 -10.13
CA LYS A 56 7.98 -25.53 -10.14
C LYS A 56 8.76 -26.65 -10.79
N SER A 57 9.31 -26.42 -11.98
CA SER A 57 10.09 -27.44 -12.72
C SER A 57 11.40 -27.79 -12.03
N SER A 58 12.11 -26.83 -11.43
CA SER A 58 13.38 -27.06 -10.73
C SER A 58 13.20 -27.84 -9.43
N LEU A 59 12.09 -27.62 -8.72
CA LEU A 59 11.77 -28.34 -7.48
C LEU A 59 11.01 -29.67 -7.72
N GLY A 60 10.53 -29.92 -8.93
CA GLY A 60 9.73 -31.13 -9.25
C GLY A 60 8.40 -31.20 -8.46
N ILE A 61 7.80 -30.04 -8.12
CA ILE A 61 6.61 -29.96 -7.27
C ILE A 61 5.31 -29.88 -8.07
N SER A 62 4.20 -30.29 -7.45
CA SER A 62 2.86 -30.17 -8.02
C SER A 62 2.41 -28.70 -8.13
N GLN A 63 1.36 -28.43 -8.91
CA GLN A 63 0.76 -27.11 -9.00
C GLN A 63 0.19 -26.65 -7.65
N GLU A 64 -0.39 -27.58 -6.89
CA GLU A 64 -0.89 -27.32 -5.55
C GLU A 64 0.24 -26.86 -4.60
N ALA A 65 1.37 -27.59 -4.61
CA ALA A 65 2.55 -27.20 -3.82
C ALA A 65 3.11 -25.84 -4.23
N LEU A 66 3.10 -25.50 -5.53
CA LEU A 66 3.47 -24.15 -6.00
C LEU A 66 2.51 -23.07 -5.45
N ASN A 67 1.21 -23.32 -5.44
CA ASN A 67 0.22 -22.41 -4.88
C ASN A 67 0.43 -22.21 -3.38
N TYR A 68 0.86 -23.25 -2.64
CA TYR A 68 1.22 -23.11 -1.23
C TYR A 68 2.47 -22.21 -1.03
N LEU A 69 3.41 -22.15 -1.96
CA LEU A 69 4.53 -21.20 -1.89
C LEU A 69 4.06 -19.74 -2.06
N ALA A 70 3.11 -19.49 -2.96
CA ALA A 70 2.48 -18.17 -3.07
C ALA A 70 1.72 -17.82 -1.79
N THR A 71 0.95 -18.76 -1.23
CA THR A 71 0.25 -18.61 0.05
C THR A 71 1.22 -18.38 1.21
N ALA A 72 2.41 -19.01 1.19
CA ALA A 72 3.44 -18.77 2.20
C ALA A 72 3.92 -17.31 2.21
N SER A 73 4.10 -16.70 1.03
CA SER A 73 4.42 -15.28 0.91
C SER A 73 3.30 -14.40 1.48
N ASP A 74 2.04 -14.73 1.18
CA ASP A 74 0.89 -14.01 1.75
C ASP A 74 0.78 -14.22 3.28
N LEU A 75 1.07 -15.43 3.77
CA LEU A 75 1.12 -15.72 5.20
C LEU A 75 2.23 -14.92 5.91
N GLY A 76 3.37 -14.71 5.24
CA GLY A 76 4.43 -13.83 5.73
C GLY A 76 3.94 -12.41 6.04
N LYS A 77 3.00 -11.88 5.26
CA LYS A 77 2.39 -10.57 5.50
C LYS A 77 1.57 -10.52 6.80
N ALA A 78 1.01 -11.64 7.27
CA ALA A 78 0.33 -11.71 8.56
C ALA A 78 1.27 -11.44 9.75
N PHE A 79 2.56 -11.70 9.60
CA PHE A 79 3.57 -11.33 10.60
C PHE A 79 4.03 -9.87 10.51
N GLY A 80 3.46 -9.08 9.60
CA GLY A 80 3.77 -7.67 9.40
C GLY A 80 3.55 -6.80 10.65
N TRP A 81 2.64 -7.18 11.57
CA TRP A 81 2.45 -6.49 12.85
C TRP A 81 3.74 -6.36 13.67
N SER A 82 4.67 -7.32 13.50
CA SER A 82 5.98 -7.31 14.17
C SER A 82 6.84 -6.11 13.74
N SER A 83 6.65 -5.57 12.52
CA SER A 83 7.32 -4.33 12.08
C SER A 83 6.88 -3.11 12.88
N GLY A 84 5.58 -3.01 13.16
CA GLY A 84 5.03 -1.96 14.03
C GLY A 84 5.58 -2.07 15.45
N LEU A 85 5.72 -3.28 15.97
CA LEU A 85 6.35 -3.54 17.26
C LEU A 85 7.85 -3.19 17.23
N ALA A 86 8.58 -3.59 16.19
CA ALA A 86 9.99 -3.26 16.03
C ALA A 86 10.24 -1.74 16.04
N LEU A 87 9.34 -0.95 15.43
CA LEU A 87 9.41 0.51 15.40
C LEU A 87 9.18 1.19 16.77
N LEU A 88 8.69 0.47 17.78
CA LEU A 88 8.60 0.97 19.14
C LEU A 88 9.96 0.89 19.89
N TYR A 89 10.81 -0.07 19.51
CA TYR A 89 12.08 -0.35 20.20
C TYR A 89 13.32 0.02 19.39
N MET A 90 13.19 0.13 18.07
CA MET A 90 14.31 0.38 17.16
C MET A 90 14.06 1.66 16.33
N PRO A 91 15.14 2.41 16.00
CA PRO A 91 15.02 3.55 15.10
C PRO A 91 14.65 3.07 13.68
N LEU A 92 13.89 3.89 12.97
CA LEU A 92 13.26 3.56 11.70
C LEU A 92 14.27 3.12 10.63
N HIS A 93 15.45 3.75 10.56
CA HIS A 93 16.51 3.37 9.63
C HIS A 93 17.05 1.96 9.89
N SER A 94 17.14 1.54 11.16
CA SER A 94 17.56 0.18 11.51
C SER A 94 16.51 -0.86 11.11
N VAL A 95 15.23 -0.54 11.27
CA VAL A 95 14.13 -1.40 10.82
C VAL A 95 14.16 -1.54 9.30
N LEU A 96 14.40 -0.44 8.55
CA LEU A 96 14.54 -0.47 7.09
C LEU A 96 15.69 -1.40 6.65
N LEU A 97 16.88 -1.27 7.26
CA LEU A 97 18.03 -2.11 6.93
C LEU A 97 17.80 -3.59 7.27
N LEU A 98 17.23 -3.86 8.45
CA LEU A 98 16.88 -5.23 8.85
C LEU A 98 15.92 -5.86 7.83
N THR A 99 14.92 -5.10 7.38
CA THR A 99 13.96 -5.53 6.37
C THR A 99 14.65 -5.85 5.05
N ALA A 100 15.56 -4.98 4.62
CA ALA A 100 16.31 -5.16 3.37
C ALA A 100 17.19 -6.42 3.41
N VAL A 101 17.86 -6.69 4.55
CA VAL A 101 18.67 -7.89 4.74
C VAL A 101 17.80 -9.16 4.77
N LEU A 102 16.63 -9.13 5.43
CA LEU A 102 15.69 -10.26 5.43
C LEU A 102 15.18 -10.58 4.02
N GLY A 103 14.79 -9.56 3.25
CA GLY A 103 14.36 -9.73 1.86
C GLY A 103 15.47 -10.26 0.98
N PHE A 104 16.69 -9.67 1.08
CA PHE A 104 17.87 -10.14 0.36
C PHE A 104 18.15 -11.63 0.65
N ALA A 105 18.22 -12.02 1.91
CA ALA A 105 18.49 -13.41 2.29
C ALA A 105 17.44 -14.37 1.72
N ALA A 106 16.14 -14.01 1.83
CA ALA A 106 15.05 -14.84 1.35
C ALA A 106 15.10 -15.05 -0.18
N TYR A 107 15.30 -14.00 -0.96
CA TYR A 107 15.34 -14.10 -2.42
C TYR A 107 16.66 -14.64 -2.94
N ALA A 108 17.79 -14.39 -2.27
CA ALA A 108 19.08 -14.99 -2.62
C ALA A 108 19.06 -16.51 -2.45
N VAL A 109 18.44 -17.04 -1.38
CA VAL A 109 18.27 -18.49 -1.21
C VAL A 109 17.39 -19.05 -2.32
N GLN A 110 16.24 -18.41 -2.67
CA GLN A 110 15.39 -18.86 -3.77
C GLN A 110 16.14 -18.85 -5.12
N TYR A 111 16.97 -17.81 -5.38
CA TYR A 111 17.82 -17.74 -6.57
C TYR A 111 18.82 -18.89 -6.60
N CYS A 112 19.53 -19.14 -5.51
CA CYS A 112 20.44 -20.27 -5.39
C CYS A 112 19.73 -21.60 -5.62
N CYS A 113 18.53 -21.78 -5.07
CA CYS A 113 17.71 -22.97 -5.29
C CYS A 113 17.44 -23.20 -6.78
N LEU A 114 17.04 -22.13 -7.51
CA LEU A 114 16.72 -22.24 -8.93
C LEU A 114 17.97 -22.51 -9.80
N VAL A 115 19.10 -21.86 -9.48
CA VAL A 115 20.34 -22.00 -10.26
C VAL A 115 21.03 -23.32 -9.99
N PHE A 116 21.18 -23.73 -8.72
CA PHE A 116 21.88 -24.97 -8.36
C PHE A 116 21.08 -26.23 -8.73
N ALA A 117 19.76 -26.20 -8.65
CA ALA A 117 18.93 -27.31 -9.14
C ALA A 117 19.11 -27.57 -10.64
N ASN A 118 19.46 -26.55 -11.43
CA ASN A 118 19.72 -26.69 -12.86
C ASN A 118 21.14 -27.24 -13.17
N HIS A 119 22.10 -27.09 -12.23
CA HIS A 119 23.50 -27.47 -12.44
C HIS A 119 23.94 -28.76 -11.75
N THR A 120 23.22 -29.21 -10.72
CA THR A 120 23.66 -30.36 -9.90
C THR A 120 22.49 -31.30 -9.64
N SER A 121 22.44 -32.43 -10.33
CA SER A 121 21.38 -33.44 -10.21
C SER A 121 21.28 -34.13 -8.82
N SER A 122 22.17 -33.81 -7.87
CA SER A 122 22.22 -34.42 -6.54
C SER A 122 21.76 -33.50 -5.41
N PHE A 123 21.45 -32.23 -5.65
CA PHE A 123 21.09 -31.27 -4.61
C PHE A 123 19.58 -31.02 -4.61
N THR A 124 18.86 -31.82 -3.84
CA THR A 124 17.41 -31.62 -3.60
C THR A 124 17.24 -30.71 -2.41
N ILE A 125 16.71 -29.52 -2.64
CA ILE A 125 16.37 -28.57 -1.56
C ILE A 125 15.05 -29.03 -0.94
N PRO A 126 14.96 -29.16 0.39
CA PRO A 126 13.74 -29.58 1.02
C PRO A 126 12.64 -28.51 0.86
N TYR A 127 11.47 -28.91 0.38
CA TYR A 127 10.32 -28.03 0.18
C TYR A 127 9.98 -27.14 1.39
N PRO A 128 10.04 -27.61 2.67
CA PRO A 128 9.79 -26.76 3.83
C PRO A 128 10.74 -25.56 3.93
N LEU A 129 11.99 -25.69 3.47
CA LEU A 129 12.93 -24.57 3.45
C LEU A 129 12.48 -23.51 2.43
N VAL A 130 12.06 -23.93 1.23
CA VAL A 130 11.55 -23.00 0.21
C VAL A 130 10.28 -22.31 0.69
N PHE A 131 9.39 -23.03 1.37
CA PHE A 131 8.20 -22.47 2.00
C PHE A 131 8.57 -21.41 3.05
N LEU A 132 9.55 -21.68 3.92
CA LEU A 132 10.01 -20.76 4.95
C LEU A 132 10.62 -19.49 4.33
N VAL A 133 11.45 -19.59 3.29
CA VAL A 133 12.04 -18.40 2.66
C VAL A 133 10.99 -17.58 1.90
N CYS A 134 9.96 -18.20 1.31
CA CYS A 134 8.82 -17.48 0.74
C CYS A 134 8.04 -16.71 1.82
N LEU A 135 7.85 -17.30 3.00
CA LEU A 135 7.21 -16.64 4.15
C LEU A 135 8.05 -15.45 4.62
N ILE A 136 9.37 -15.58 4.75
CA ILE A 136 10.28 -14.49 5.13
C ILE A 136 10.25 -13.37 4.08
N ALA A 137 10.21 -13.70 2.79
CA ALA A 137 10.06 -12.73 1.71
C ALA A 137 8.78 -11.92 1.86
N GLY A 138 7.64 -12.57 2.11
CA GLY A 138 6.36 -11.90 2.36
C GLY A 138 6.37 -11.02 3.60
N CYS A 139 7.03 -11.46 4.67
CA CYS A 139 7.21 -10.65 5.88
C CYS A 139 8.02 -9.37 5.57
N SER A 140 9.13 -9.47 4.82
CA SER A 140 9.95 -8.31 4.45
C SER A 140 9.16 -7.28 3.63
N ILE A 141 8.32 -7.70 2.68
CA ILE A 141 7.45 -6.80 1.90
C ILE A 141 6.54 -5.98 2.83
N CYS A 142 5.92 -6.63 3.81
CA CYS A 142 5.04 -5.94 4.76
C CYS A 142 5.81 -4.95 5.65
N TRP A 143 7.02 -5.29 6.06
CA TRP A 143 7.88 -4.41 6.84
C TRP A 143 8.30 -3.17 6.03
N PHE A 144 8.66 -3.32 4.74
CA PHE A 144 8.93 -2.19 3.84
C PHE A 144 7.74 -1.24 3.76
N ASN A 145 6.54 -1.78 3.56
CA ASN A 145 5.32 -1.00 3.51
C ASN A 145 5.10 -0.22 4.81
N THR A 146 5.26 -0.86 5.97
CA THR A 146 5.10 -0.21 7.28
C THR A 146 6.09 0.93 7.47
N VAL A 147 7.37 0.74 7.11
CA VAL A 147 8.39 1.81 7.17
C VAL A 147 7.98 3.00 6.30
N CYS A 148 7.58 2.77 5.05
CA CYS A 148 7.15 3.83 4.13
C CYS A 148 5.91 4.58 4.65
N PHE A 149 4.93 3.86 5.21
CA PHE A 149 3.72 4.48 5.77
C PHE A 149 4.05 5.37 6.97
N VAL A 150 4.87 4.87 7.90
CA VAL A 150 5.28 5.63 9.08
C VAL A 150 6.12 6.85 8.69
N LEU A 151 7.00 6.75 7.69
CA LEU A 151 7.73 7.89 7.13
C LEU A 151 6.77 8.96 6.60
N CYS A 152 5.81 8.59 5.75
CA CYS A 152 4.82 9.53 5.23
C CYS A 152 3.98 10.17 6.34
N ILE A 153 3.53 9.38 7.33
CA ILE A 153 2.69 9.85 8.43
C ILE A 153 3.45 10.84 9.34
N ARG A 154 4.73 10.60 9.60
CA ARG A 154 5.56 11.47 10.45
C ARG A 154 6.03 12.74 9.74
N SER A 155 6.20 12.69 8.41
CA SER A 155 6.75 13.81 7.63
C SER A 155 5.68 14.80 7.15
N PHE A 156 4.40 14.42 7.12
CA PHE A 156 3.33 15.23 6.56
C PHE A 156 2.21 15.50 7.56
N SER A 157 1.62 16.72 7.47
CA SER A 157 0.48 17.14 8.28
C SER A 157 -0.77 16.30 8.00
N ALA A 158 -1.76 16.33 8.90
CA ALA A 158 -3.01 15.56 8.74
C ALA A 158 -3.73 15.82 7.40
N SER A 159 -3.65 17.07 6.88
CA SER A 159 -4.27 17.47 5.61
C SER A 159 -3.54 16.95 4.36
N SER A 160 -2.21 16.81 4.40
CA SER A 160 -1.39 16.38 3.26
C SER A 160 -0.95 14.91 3.32
N ARG A 161 -1.09 14.29 4.50
CA ARG A 161 -0.71 12.88 4.75
C ARG A 161 -1.35 11.88 3.78
N PRO A 162 -2.65 11.97 3.47
CA PRO A 162 -3.27 11.02 2.54
C PRO A 162 -2.72 11.14 1.12
N LEU A 163 -2.38 12.35 0.68
CA LEU A 163 -1.73 12.57 -0.61
C LEU A 163 -0.35 11.91 -0.66
N ALA A 164 0.46 12.10 0.37
CA ALA A 164 1.79 11.49 0.46
C ALA A 164 1.70 9.94 0.49
N LEU A 165 0.78 9.39 1.29
CA LEU A 165 0.55 7.94 1.38
C LEU A 165 0.09 7.37 0.04
N SER A 166 -0.93 7.97 -0.59
CA SER A 166 -1.46 7.50 -1.87
C SER A 166 -0.40 7.52 -2.96
N LEU A 167 0.39 8.61 -3.05
CA LEU A 167 1.49 8.72 -4.00
C LEU A 167 2.54 7.62 -3.78
N SER A 168 3.02 7.46 -2.54
CA SER A 168 4.02 6.44 -2.21
C SER A 168 3.51 5.03 -2.53
N ILE A 169 2.33 4.65 -2.04
CA ILE A 169 1.75 3.31 -2.23
C ILE A 169 1.45 3.01 -3.70
N SER A 170 1.13 4.03 -4.52
CA SER A 170 0.83 3.80 -5.93
C SER A 170 1.99 3.16 -6.68
N PHE A 171 3.23 3.58 -6.39
CA PHE A 171 4.42 3.03 -7.04
C PHE A 171 4.66 1.55 -6.74
N ASN A 172 4.17 1.03 -5.62
CA ASN A 172 4.18 -0.41 -5.36
C ASN A 172 3.40 -1.20 -6.42
N GLY A 173 2.34 -0.60 -6.99
CA GLY A 173 1.60 -1.19 -8.11
C GLY A 173 2.40 -1.29 -9.42
N LEU A 174 3.39 -0.42 -9.63
CA LEU A 174 4.26 -0.43 -10.81
C LEU A 174 5.49 -1.33 -10.66
N SER A 175 5.71 -1.91 -9.48
CA SER A 175 6.92 -2.68 -9.19
C SER A 175 7.16 -3.79 -10.21
N ALA A 176 6.15 -4.60 -10.52
CA ALA A 176 6.28 -5.69 -11.51
C ALA A 176 6.69 -5.18 -12.91
N ALA A 177 6.19 -4.00 -13.32
CA ALA A 177 6.58 -3.41 -14.60
C ALA A 177 8.05 -3.00 -14.61
N PHE A 178 8.56 -2.40 -13.53
CA PHE A 178 9.99 -2.10 -13.39
C PHE A 178 10.84 -3.37 -13.44
N TYR A 179 10.46 -4.42 -12.69
CA TYR A 179 11.18 -5.70 -12.69
C TYR A 179 11.19 -6.35 -14.08
N THR A 180 10.09 -6.29 -14.80
CA THR A 180 10.00 -6.81 -16.17
C THR A 180 10.94 -6.04 -17.10
N LEU A 181 11.04 -4.71 -17.00
CA LEU A 181 11.96 -3.92 -17.80
C LEU A 181 13.43 -4.25 -17.48
N PHE A 182 13.77 -4.37 -16.18
CA PHE A 182 15.11 -4.79 -15.77
C PHE A 182 15.45 -6.18 -16.29
N ALA A 183 14.54 -7.16 -16.15
CA ALA A 183 14.75 -8.53 -16.61
C ALA A 183 14.91 -8.59 -18.13
N ASN A 184 14.08 -7.89 -18.88
CA ASN A 184 14.17 -7.83 -20.34
C ASN A 184 15.45 -7.16 -20.84
N ALA A 185 15.96 -6.16 -20.11
CA ALA A 185 17.22 -5.49 -20.46
C ALA A 185 18.44 -6.36 -20.15
N LEU A 186 18.44 -7.11 -19.03
CA LEU A 186 19.59 -7.90 -18.57
C LEU A 186 19.62 -9.29 -19.21
N SER A 187 18.52 -10.02 -19.18
CA SER A 187 18.42 -11.39 -19.73
C SER A 187 16.97 -11.81 -19.93
N PRO A 188 16.40 -11.57 -21.12
CA PRO A 188 14.97 -11.82 -21.39
C PRO A 188 14.60 -13.31 -21.34
N THR A 189 15.56 -14.24 -21.39
CA THR A 189 15.32 -15.68 -21.45
C THR A 189 15.45 -16.38 -20.10
N SER A 190 15.99 -15.71 -19.07
CA SER A 190 16.28 -16.33 -17.77
C SER A 190 15.30 -15.89 -16.68
N PRO A 191 14.36 -16.76 -16.25
CA PRO A 191 13.48 -16.45 -15.11
C PRO A 191 14.23 -16.22 -13.79
N ALA A 192 15.43 -16.78 -13.63
CA ALA A 192 16.26 -16.60 -12.43
C ALA A 192 16.66 -15.13 -12.20
N VAL A 193 16.70 -14.31 -13.24
CA VAL A 193 17.02 -12.88 -13.13
C VAL A 193 16.01 -12.14 -12.24
N TYR A 194 14.73 -12.52 -12.26
CA TYR A 194 13.74 -11.92 -11.37
C TYR A 194 14.08 -12.13 -9.90
N LEU A 195 14.50 -13.34 -9.51
CA LEU A 195 14.91 -13.64 -8.13
C LEU A 195 16.18 -12.89 -7.71
N LEU A 196 17.14 -12.76 -8.64
CA LEU A 196 18.35 -11.96 -8.42
C LEU A 196 18.01 -10.48 -8.21
N LEU A 197 17.14 -9.92 -9.05
CA LEU A 197 16.68 -8.54 -8.93
C LEU A 197 15.90 -8.33 -7.63
N ASN A 198 15.01 -9.26 -7.26
CA ASN A 198 14.27 -9.25 -6.01
C ASN A 198 15.17 -9.26 -4.76
N ALA A 199 16.34 -9.86 -4.84
CA ALA A 199 17.35 -9.80 -3.79
C ALA A 199 18.07 -8.43 -3.78
N ILE A 200 18.57 -7.96 -4.92
CA ILE A 200 19.51 -6.84 -4.99
C ILE A 200 18.78 -5.48 -4.95
N LEU A 201 17.71 -5.27 -5.73
CA LEU A 201 17.11 -3.94 -5.88
C LEU A 201 16.50 -3.38 -4.58
N PRO A 202 15.75 -4.16 -3.75
CA PRO A 202 15.26 -3.67 -2.47
C PRO A 202 16.38 -3.28 -1.50
N LEU A 203 17.49 -4.04 -1.49
CA LEU A 203 18.65 -3.73 -0.66
C LEU A 203 19.33 -2.44 -1.13
N ALA A 204 19.58 -2.32 -2.43
CA ALA A 204 20.24 -1.15 -3.02
C ALA A 204 19.41 0.14 -2.79
N VAL A 205 18.10 0.09 -3.04
CA VAL A 205 17.24 1.27 -2.82
C VAL A 205 17.14 1.64 -1.35
N SER A 206 17.17 0.66 -0.45
CA SER A 206 17.16 0.92 0.99
C SER A 206 18.42 1.66 1.44
N ILE A 207 19.59 1.28 0.92
CA ILE A 207 20.86 1.98 1.20
C ILE A 207 20.81 3.42 0.63
N LEU A 208 20.31 3.59 -0.59
CA LEU A 208 20.18 4.91 -1.24
C LEU A 208 19.19 5.82 -0.50
N ALA A 209 18.19 5.25 0.16
CA ALA A 209 17.19 5.99 0.93
C ALA A 209 17.66 6.39 2.34
N LEU A 210 18.77 5.85 2.84
CA LEU A 210 19.26 6.15 4.19
C LEU A 210 19.59 7.63 4.44
N PRO A 211 20.30 8.35 3.57
CA PRO A 211 20.67 9.74 3.84
C PRO A 211 19.47 10.64 4.15
N PRO A 212 18.42 10.74 3.33
CA PRO A 212 17.27 11.58 3.66
C PRO A 212 16.51 11.10 4.91
N ILE A 213 16.50 9.80 5.19
CA ILE A 213 15.82 9.24 6.38
C ILE A 213 16.61 9.57 7.67
N LEU A 214 17.93 9.49 7.65
CA LEU A 214 18.78 9.83 8.80
C LEU A 214 18.77 11.33 9.10
N LEU A 215 18.67 12.16 8.06
CA LEU A 215 18.60 13.62 8.20
C LEU A 215 17.22 14.10 8.65
N CYS A 216 16.18 13.26 8.53
CA CYS A 216 14.83 13.57 8.98
C CYS A 216 14.76 13.45 10.51
N HIS A 217 15.04 14.57 11.21
CA HIS A 217 14.70 14.68 12.63
C HIS A 217 13.18 14.67 12.76
N THR A 218 12.65 13.80 13.61
CA THR A 218 11.22 13.76 13.96
C THR A 218 10.85 15.04 14.71
N GLN A 219 10.53 16.10 13.97
CA GLN A 219 9.87 17.25 14.56
C GLN A 219 8.43 16.86 14.86
N GLY A 220 8.01 17.13 16.10
CA GLY A 220 6.61 17.04 16.50
C GLY A 220 5.78 17.86 15.51
N SER A 221 4.76 17.22 14.94
CA SER A 221 3.87 17.82 13.96
C SER A 221 3.31 19.14 14.50
N SER A 222 3.81 20.25 13.96
CA SER A 222 3.16 21.54 14.12
C SER A 222 1.73 21.39 13.58
N HIS A 223 0.75 21.72 14.41
CA HIS A 223 -0.69 21.69 14.10
C HIS A 223 -1.02 22.77 13.04
N LEU A 224 -0.61 22.57 11.79
CA LEU A 224 -1.11 23.37 10.69
C LEU A 224 -2.36 22.67 10.15
N ASN A 225 -3.53 23.21 10.46
CA ASN A 225 -4.82 22.67 10.05
C ASN A 225 -5.16 22.89 8.56
N SER A 226 -4.36 23.68 7.83
CA SER A 226 -4.53 23.93 6.39
C SER A 226 -3.25 23.60 5.63
N MET A 227 -3.41 23.03 4.46
CA MET A 227 -2.31 22.73 3.55
C MET A 227 -1.82 24.03 2.90
N PRO A 228 -0.54 24.40 3.01
CA PRO A 228 0.02 25.55 2.31
C PRO A 228 -0.21 25.45 0.79
N ASN A 229 -0.48 26.56 0.12
CA ASN A 229 -0.69 26.58 -1.34
C ASN A 229 0.51 26.02 -2.11
N HIS A 230 1.72 26.27 -1.62
CA HIS A 230 2.95 25.70 -2.18
C HIS A 230 2.95 24.17 -2.16
N ASP A 231 2.61 23.54 -1.04
CA ASP A 231 2.56 22.08 -0.93
C ASP A 231 1.57 21.46 -1.89
N ARG A 232 0.43 22.13 -2.09
CA ARG A 232 -0.59 21.69 -3.05
C ARG A 232 -0.06 21.64 -4.48
N SER A 233 0.70 22.67 -4.89
CA SER A 233 1.30 22.73 -6.23
C SER A 233 2.37 21.66 -6.41
N VAL A 234 3.19 21.40 -5.38
CA VAL A 234 4.20 20.35 -5.39
C VAL A 234 3.56 18.96 -5.51
N PHE A 235 2.52 18.67 -4.72
CA PHE A 235 1.79 17.41 -4.85
C PHE A 235 1.18 17.25 -6.24
N LEU A 236 0.57 18.30 -6.80
CA LEU A 236 0.02 18.25 -8.16
C LEU A 236 1.10 17.87 -9.18
N GLY A 237 2.28 18.49 -9.11
CA GLY A 237 3.42 18.15 -9.96
C GLY A 237 3.85 16.69 -9.81
N LEU A 238 3.94 16.20 -8.57
CA LEU A 238 4.28 14.80 -8.28
C LEU A 238 3.23 13.81 -8.83
N TYR A 239 1.94 14.14 -8.71
CA TYR A 239 0.87 13.32 -9.28
C TYR A 239 0.87 13.30 -10.81
N ILE A 240 1.24 14.41 -11.45
CA ILE A 240 1.42 14.48 -12.91
C ILE A 240 2.60 13.57 -13.31
N ILE A 241 3.76 13.69 -12.65
CA ILE A 241 4.93 12.85 -12.92
C ILE A 241 4.58 11.37 -12.72
N ALA A 242 3.89 11.02 -11.62
CA ALA A 242 3.47 9.65 -11.35
C ALA A 242 2.52 9.14 -12.45
N SER A 243 1.56 9.94 -12.89
CA SER A 243 0.63 9.57 -13.96
C SER A 243 1.36 9.35 -15.30
N VAL A 244 2.31 10.23 -15.64
CA VAL A 244 3.16 10.07 -16.84
C VAL A 244 4.00 8.80 -16.73
N THR A 245 4.59 8.52 -15.56
CA THR A 245 5.35 7.29 -15.32
C THR A 245 4.48 6.05 -15.50
N GLY A 246 3.28 6.04 -14.94
CA GLY A 246 2.33 4.94 -15.09
C GLY A 246 1.94 4.72 -16.55
N ILE A 247 1.56 5.77 -17.28
CA ILE A 247 1.22 5.70 -18.71
C ILE A 247 2.42 5.20 -19.52
N TYR A 248 3.62 5.73 -19.25
CA TYR A 248 4.85 5.30 -19.92
C TYR A 248 5.09 3.80 -19.78
N LEU A 249 5.00 3.27 -18.56
CA LEU A 249 5.22 1.85 -18.29
C LEU A 249 4.15 0.96 -18.93
N VAL A 250 2.90 1.41 -18.99
CA VAL A 250 1.80 0.70 -19.66
C VAL A 250 2.04 0.62 -21.15
N VAL A 251 2.31 1.76 -21.78
CA VAL A 251 2.44 1.86 -23.24
C VAL A 251 3.72 1.15 -23.70
N PHE A 252 4.85 1.45 -23.09
CA PHE A 252 6.16 0.97 -23.57
C PHE A 252 6.58 -0.37 -22.96
N GLY A 253 6.07 -0.76 -21.80
CA GLY A 253 6.38 -2.06 -21.18
C GLY A 253 5.96 -3.27 -22.03
N SER A 254 4.99 -3.09 -22.94
CA SER A 254 4.51 -4.12 -23.87
C SER A 254 5.32 -4.22 -25.18
N PHE A 255 6.16 -3.22 -25.49
CA PHE A 255 6.88 -3.13 -26.79
C PHE A 255 8.30 -3.67 -26.78
N THR A 256 8.73 -4.39 -25.74
CA THR A 256 10.10 -4.90 -25.63
C THR A 256 10.34 -6.13 -26.51
N THR A 257 10.73 -5.91 -27.76
CA THR A 257 11.03 -6.99 -28.71
C THR A 257 12.52 -7.27 -28.89
N THR A 258 13.38 -6.29 -28.59
CA THR A 258 14.85 -6.42 -28.71
C THR A 258 15.55 -5.91 -27.46
N SER A 259 16.71 -6.47 -27.13
CA SER A 259 17.52 -6.06 -25.95
C SER A 259 17.90 -4.57 -25.98
N SER A 260 18.22 -4.02 -27.14
CA SER A 260 18.55 -2.59 -27.30
C SER A 260 17.34 -1.70 -26.97
N THR A 261 16.16 -2.05 -27.45
CA THR A 261 14.91 -1.32 -27.13
C THR A 261 14.58 -1.40 -25.65
N ALA A 262 14.82 -2.55 -25.00
CA ALA A 262 14.59 -2.74 -23.58
C ALA A 262 15.44 -1.79 -22.71
N TRP A 263 16.72 -1.59 -23.06
CA TRP A 263 17.59 -0.64 -22.36
C TRP A 263 17.11 0.81 -22.51
N VAL A 264 16.66 1.23 -23.70
CA VAL A 264 16.13 2.57 -23.93
C VAL A 264 14.88 2.81 -23.07
N ILE A 265 13.94 1.85 -23.07
CA ILE A 265 12.70 1.96 -22.29
C ILE A 265 13.00 1.95 -20.78
N LEU A 266 13.91 1.09 -20.31
CA LEU A 266 14.34 1.07 -18.93
C LEU A 266 14.97 2.41 -18.52
N THR A 267 15.86 2.97 -19.34
CA THR A 267 16.48 4.27 -19.07
C THR A 267 15.43 5.38 -18.96
N GLY A 268 14.44 5.42 -19.86
CA GLY A 268 13.33 6.36 -19.77
C GLY A 268 12.51 6.21 -18.49
N ALA A 269 12.22 4.97 -18.08
CA ALA A 269 11.52 4.68 -16.83
C ALA A 269 12.32 5.13 -15.60
N MET A 270 13.65 4.92 -15.61
CA MET A 270 14.53 5.37 -14.52
C MET A 270 14.66 6.88 -14.45
N VAL A 271 14.68 7.58 -15.59
CA VAL A 271 14.64 9.05 -15.64
C VAL A 271 13.33 9.57 -15.02
N LEU A 272 12.18 8.98 -15.39
CA LEU A 272 10.89 9.35 -14.82
C LEU A 272 10.82 9.08 -13.30
N LEU A 273 11.43 7.99 -12.83
CA LEU A 273 11.51 7.67 -11.41
C LEU A 273 12.46 8.63 -10.65
N ALA A 274 13.47 9.17 -11.32
CA ALA A 274 14.41 10.15 -10.77
C ALA A 274 13.86 11.60 -10.80
N LEU A 275 12.91 11.90 -11.70
CA LEU A 275 12.37 13.26 -11.88
C LEU A 275 11.85 13.91 -10.59
N PRO A 276 11.18 13.20 -9.65
CA PRO A 276 10.76 13.77 -8.38
C PRO A 276 11.89 14.36 -7.52
N LEU A 277 13.16 13.98 -7.75
CA LEU A 277 14.32 14.58 -7.06
C LEU A 277 14.53 16.06 -7.37
N ILE A 278 14.00 16.57 -8.48
CA ILE A 278 14.07 17.99 -8.82
C ILE A 278 13.39 18.83 -7.74
N ILE A 279 12.33 18.32 -7.11
CA ILE A 279 11.55 19.06 -6.12
C ILE A 279 12.37 19.42 -4.88
N PRO A 280 12.99 18.46 -4.17
CA PRO A 280 13.87 18.81 -3.05
C PRO A 280 15.09 19.65 -3.49
N ALA A 281 15.61 19.42 -4.72
CA ALA A 281 16.72 20.20 -5.25
C ALA A 281 16.35 21.67 -5.48
N CYS A 282 15.18 21.96 -6.09
CA CYS A 282 14.68 23.31 -6.30
C CYS A 282 14.34 24.01 -4.98
N SER A 283 13.76 23.28 -4.01
CA SER A 283 13.48 23.83 -2.67
C SER A 283 14.77 24.24 -1.93
N SER A 284 15.88 23.56 -2.21
CA SER A 284 17.20 23.93 -1.66
C SER A 284 17.82 25.15 -2.36
N CYS A 285 17.58 25.34 -3.67
CA CYS A 285 18.12 26.47 -4.45
C CYS A 285 17.40 27.78 -4.16
N SER A 286 16.11 27.78 -3.88
CA SER A 286 15.35 28.99 -3.53
C SER A 286 15.84 29.65 -2.22
N PHE A 287 16.61 28.93 -1.41
CA PHE A 287 17.22 29.45 -0.19
C PHE A 287 18.39 30.43 -0.43
N MET A 288 18.99 30.43 -1.64
CA MET A 288 20.15 31.27 -1.94
C MET A 288 19.81 32.69 -2.46
N ASP A 289 18.56 32.98 -2.85
CA ASP A 289 18.25 34.17 -3.67
C ASP A 289 17.27 35.19 -3.05
N THR A 290 16.88 35.13 -1.78
CA THR A 290 16.03 36.18 -1.19
C THR A 290 16.74 36.93 -0.11
N PRO A 291 17.16 38.21 -0.35
CA PRO A 291 17.49 39.13 0.74
C PRO A 291 16.19 39.53 1.45
N ASP A 292 16.17 39.36 2.77
CA ASP A 292 15.08 39.70 3.67
C ASP A 292 14.67 41.19 3.52
N PRO A 293 13.40 41.51 3.28
CA PRO A 293 12.94 42.88 3.48
C PRO A 293 12.75 43.10 4.98
N ALA A 294 13.60 43.89 5.56
CA ALA A 294 13.54 44.32 6.94
C ALA A 294 12.17 44.93 7.28
N LEU A 295 11.40 44.24 8.12
CA LEU A 295 10.20 44.77 8.75
C LEU A 295 10.60 45.76 9.88
N PRO A 296 9.96 46.93 9.95
CA PRO A 296 10.29 47.92 10.98
C PRO A 296 9.84 47.44 12.37
N LEU A 297 10.78 47.44 13.30
CA LEU A 297 10.55 47.25 14.74
C LEU A 297 9.63 48.36 15.27
N ASN A 298 8.41 48.01 15.62
CA ASN A 298 7.57 48.88 16.44
C ASN A 298 7.80 48.54 17.91
N HIS A 299 8.54 49.45 18.57
CA HIS A 299 8.81 49.46 20.01
C HIS A 299 7.60 50.13 20.67
N ASN A 300 6.92 49.42 21.54
CA ASN A 300 6.21 49.85 22.75
C ASN A 300 4.99 49.00 23.03
N ASP A 301 5.10 48.13 24.03
CA ASP A 301 4.24 48.17 25.21
C ASP A 301 4.69 47.10 26.24
N PRO A 302 4.99 47.52 27.49
CA PRO A 302 5.23 46.61 28.61
C PRO A 302 3.93 46.39 29.39
N HIS A 303 3.72 45.17 29.89
CA HIS A 303 2.71 44.76 30.87
C HIS A 303 1.40 44.18 30.33
N LYS A 304 1.41 42.86 30.19
CA LYS A 304 0.26 42.04 30.57
C LYS A 304 0.70 40.73 31.26
N PRO A 305 0.09 40.38 32.40
CA PRO A 305 0.49 39.24 33.20
C PRO A 305 0.01 37.94 32.54
N LEU A 306 0.88 36.92 32.61
CA LEU A 306 0.54 35.52 32.27
C LEU A 306 -0.60 35.04 33.18
N LEU A 307 -1.77 34.80 32.62
CA LEU A 307 -2.81 34.01 33.25
C LEU A 307 -2.88 32.65 32.59
N ASN A 308 -2.42 31.65 33.32
CA ASN A 308 -2.57 30.25 33.06
C ASN A 308 -4.06 29.88 33.19
N HIS A 309 -4.80 29.74 32.05
CA HIS A 309 -6.08 29.06 32.02
C HIS A 309 -6.39 28.60 30.59
N GLN A 310 -5.86 27.46 30.20
CA GLN A 310 -6.30 26.73 29.00
C GLN A 310 -6.48 25.25 29.34
N THR A 311 -7.54 24.92 30.12
CA THR A 311 -7.87 23.50 30.33
C THR A 311 -9.36 23.23 30.56
N GLU A 312 -10.29 24.18 30.46
CA GLU A 312 -11.70 23.90 30.79
C GLU A 312 -12.76 23.94 29.67
N PRO A 313 -12.67 24.68 28.56
CA PRO A 313 -13.77 24.67 27.58
C PRO A 313 -13.89 23.36 26.78
N ASP A 314 -12.78 22.70 26.49
CA ASP A 314 -12.79 21.51 25.65
C ASP A 314 -13.35 20.26 26.38
N ALA A 315 -13.10 20.14 27.68
CA ALA A 315 -13.59 19.03 28.50
C ALA A 315 -15.10 19.14 28.81
N VAL A 316 -15.60 20.36 29.00
CA VAL A 316 -17.03 20.61 29.25
C VAL A 316 -17.84 20.37 27.98
N MET A 317 -17.38 20.85 26.83
CA MET A 317 -18.04 20.66 25.53
C MET A 317 -18.00 19.19 25.10
N GLN A 318 -16.94 18.46 25.43
CA GLN A 318 -16.84 17.03 25.18
C GLN A 318 -17.83 16.23 26.03
N LYS A 319 -17.99 16.58 27.32
CA LYS A 319 -19.00 15.97 28.21
C LYS A 319 -20.44 16.31 27.83
N GLU A 320 -20.70 17.51 27.36
CA GLU A 320 -22.04 17.90 26.89
C GLU A 320 -22.41 17.21 25.58
N MET A 321 -21.48 17.03 24.67
CA MET A 321 -21.67 16.28 23.42
C MET A 321 -21.83 14.79 23.68
N GLU A 322 -21.08 14.21 24.63
CA GLU A 322 -21.28 12.82 25.09
C GLU A 322 -22.67 12.65 25.73
N ARG A 323 -23.15 13.65 26.49
CA ARG A 323 -24.51 13.65 27.07
C ARG A 323 -25.62 13.77 26.00
N GLN A 324 -25.43 14.60 24.98
CA GLN A 324 -26.39 14.71 23.87
C GLN A 324 -26.46 13.44 23.02
N LEU A 325 -25.32 12.74 22.85
CA LEU A 325 -25.27 11.45 22.16
C LEU A 325 -25.83 10.29 23.02
N GLN A 326 -25.70 10.36 24.37
CA GLN A 326 -26.32 9.41 25.29
C GLN A 326 -27.82 9.68 25.50
N GLY A 327 -28.29 10.91 25.31
CA GLY A 327 -29.71 11.30 25.46
C GLY A 327 -30.61 10.91 24.28
N SER A 328 -30.03 10.51 23.14
CA SER A 328 -30.79 9.97 21.99
C SER A 328 -30.98 8.45 22.15
N CYS A 329 -31.57 8.04 23.24
CA CYS A 329 -31.84 6.64 23.57
C CYS A 329 -33.12 6.15 22.89
N GLY A 330 -33.05 5.92 21.58
CA GLY A 330 -33.92 5.12 20.73
C GLY A 330 -33.11 4.24 19.83
N GLY A 331 -31.94 3.78 20.33
CA GLY A 331 -30.86 3.21 19.54
C GLY A 331 -31.18 1.82 18.99
N SER A 332 -31.28 1.71 17.70
CA SER A 332 -31.10 0.49 16.93
C SER A 332 -29.77 -0.20 17.37
N ILE A 333 -29.75 -1.53 17.34
CA ILE A 333 -28.55 -2.36 17.57
C ILE A 333 -27.31 -1.84 16.79
N LEU A 334 -27.54 -1.13 15.69
CA LEU A 334 -26.54 -0.48 14.84
C LEU A 334 -25.79 0.70 15.49
N ASP A 335 -26.28 1.30 16.57
CA ASP A 335 -25.64 2.47 17.22
C ASP A 335 -24.70 2.09 18.38
N LYS A 336 -24.76 0.85 18.85
CA LYS A 336 -23.95 0.39 19.98
C LYS A 336 -22.46 0.31 19.59
N GLY A 337 -21.57 0.99 20.33
CA GLY A 337 -20.11 0.95 20.10
C GLY A 337 -19.64 1.76 18.89
N ARG A 338 -20.33 2.82 18.50
CA ARG A 338 -20.00 3.69 17.37
C ARG A 338 -18.78 4.56 17.66
N LEU A 339 -17.92 4.76 16.65
CA LEU A 339 -16.83 5.73 16.70
C LEU A 339 -17.39 7.16 16.73
N VAL A 340 -17.04 7.92 17.77
CA VAL A 340 -17.54 9.28 18.00
C VAL A 340 -16.52 10.33 17.56
N VAL A 341 -15.23 10.03 17.70
CA VAL A 341 -14.12 10.96 17.44
C VAL A 341 -13.14 10.33 16.46
N LEU A 342 -12.69 11.11 15.46
CA LEU A 342 -11.63 10.71 14.54
C LEU A 342 -10.25 10.99 15.15
N ASN A 343 -9.24 10.26 14.67
CA ASN A 343 -7.84 10.33 15.11
C ASN A 343 -7.60 9.94 16.59
N GLU A 344 -8.56 9.27 17.23
CA GLU A 344 -8.35 8.73 18.57
C GLU A 344 -7.50 7.46 18.53
N GLU A 345 -6.43 7.42 19.34
CA GLU A 345 -5.51 6.29 19.36
C GLU A 345 -6.18 5.02 19.93
N HIS A 346 -6.15 3.95 19.16
CA HIS A 346 -6.67 2.65 19.55
C HIS A 346 -5.52 1.66 19.75
N SER A 347 -5.42 1.10 20.96
CA SER A 347 -4.58 -0.07 21.18
C SER A 347 -5.16 -1.29 20.44
N ALA A 348 -4.32 -2.28 20.11
CA ALA A 348 -4.76 -3.51 19.44
C ALA A 348 -5.95 -4.20 20.14
N LYS A 349 -5.98 -4.21 21.48
CA LYS A 349 -7.09 -4.78 22.27
C LYS A 349 -8.39 -4.00 22.06
N ARG A 350 -8.33 -2.66 22.07
CA ARG A 350 -9.48 -1.79 21.84
C ARG A 350 -9.98 -1.89 20.39
N LEU A 351 -9.04 -1.99 19.44
CA LEU A 351 -9.34 -2.17 18.02
C LEU A 351 -10.20 -3.41 17.76
N ILE A 352 -9.75 -4.57 18.27
CA ILE A 352 -10.46 -5.86 18.10
C ILE A 352 -11.85 -5.85 18.74
N GLY A 353 -12.05 -5.05 19.80
CA GLY A 353 -13.37 -4.86 20.42
C GLY A 353 -14.30 -3.90 19.68
N CYS A 354 -13.83 -3.20 18.63
CA CYS A 354 -14.59 -2.19 17.91
C CYS A 354 -15.39 -2.79 16.74
N VAL A 355 -16.71 -2.58 16.72
CA VAL A 355 -17.59 -3.07 15.63
C VAL A 355 -17.22 -2.43 14.30
N ASP A 356 -16.85 -1.14 14.28
CA ASP A 356 -16.48 -0.41 13.08
C ASP A 356 -15.20 -0.96 12.45
N PHE A 357 -14.27 -1.50 13.27
CA PHE A 357 -13.11 -2.22 12.77
C PHE A 357 -13.51 -3.50 12.03
N TRP A 358 -14.43 -4.29 12.55
CA TRP A 358 -14.86 -5.53 11.89
C TRP A 358 -15.65 -5.29 10.62
N LEU A 359 -16.46 -4.22 10.56
CA LEU A 359 -17.11 -3.78 9.32
C LEU A 359 -16.07 -3.37 8.27
N TYR A 360 -15.05 -2.65 8.69
CA TYR A 360 -13.94 -2.26 7.84
C TYR A 360 -13.11 -3.46 7.39
N TYR A 361 -12.80 -4.37 8.31
CA TYR A 361 -12.10 -5.64 8.02
C TYR A 361 -12.85 -6.47 6.99
N THR A 362 -14.17 -6.61 7.15
CA THR A 362 -15.03 -7.35 6.20
C THR A 362 -15.08 -6.67 4.84
N ALA A 363 -15.18 -5.34 4.79
CA ALA A 363 -15.17 -4.60 3.52
C ALA A 363 -13.85 -4.80 2.75
N TYR A 364 -12.71 -4.78 3.46
CA TYR A 364 -11.41 -5.04 2.86
C TYR A 364 -11.26 -6.51 2.44
N PHE A 365 -11.65 -7.45 3.31
CA PHE A 365 -11.58 -8.90 3.08
C PHE A 365 -12.39 -9.33 1.86
N CYS A 366 -13.65 -8.91 1.79
CA CYS A 366 -14.53 -9.24 0.68
C CYS A 366 -14.32 -8.38 -0.58
N GLY A 367 -13.51 -7.33 -0.49
CA GLY A 367 -13.18 -6.44 -1.61
C GLY A 367 -11.75 -6.66 -2.12
N ALA A 368 -10.80 -5.89 -1.58
CA ALA A 368 -9.42 -5.86 -2.08
C ALA A 368 -8.75 -7.24 -2.09
N THR A 369 -9.01 -8.08 -1.07
CA THR A 369 -8.41 -9.42 -0.98
C THR A 369 -8.94 -10.37 -2.06
N VAL A 370 -10.22 -10.29 -2.44
CA VAL A 370 -10.75 -11.05 -3.59
C VAL A 370 -10.06 -10.61 -4.89
N GLY A 371 -9.83 -9.30 -5.06
CA GLY A 371 -9.11 -8.78 -6.22
C GLY A 371 -7.65 -9.24 -6.29
N LEU A 372 -6.98 -9.40 -5.15
CA LEU A 372 -5.64 -9.97 -5.09
C LEU A 372 -5.65 -11.45 -5.50
N VAL A 373 -6.57 -12.23 -4.97
CA VAL A 373 -6.70 -13.65 -5.32
C VAL A 373 -7.05 -13.84 -6.79
N TYR A 374 -7.90 -12.96 -7.34
CA TYR A 374 -8.16 -12.93 -8.78
C TYR A 374 -6.86 -12.76 -9.58
N SER A 375 -6.02 -11.78 -9.22
CA SER A 375 -4.76 -11.55 -9.94
C SER A 375 -3.79 -12.73 -9.83
N ASN A 376 -3.75 -13.41 -8.68
CA ASN A 376 -2.93 -14.60 -8.48
C ASN A 376 -3.39 -15.79 -9.36
N ASN A 377 -4.69 -15.86 -9.65
CA ASN A 377 -5.28 -16.90 -10.49
C ASN A 377 -5.40 -16.50 -11.98
N LEU A 378 -5.03 -15.27 -12.35
CA LEU A 378 -5.25 -14.74 -13.71
C LEU A 378 -4.59 -15.59 -14.80
N GLY A 379 -3.43 -16.19 -14.51
CA GLY A 379 -2.75 -17.11 -15.41
C GLY A 379 -3.58 -18.35 -15.72
N GLN A 380 -4.15 -18.99 -14.71
CA GLN A 380 -5.01 -20.17 -14.86
C GLN A 380 -6.35 -19.81 -15.52
N ILE A 381 -6.90 -18.65 -15.19
CA ILE A 381 -8.12 -18.11 -15.83
C ILE A 381 -7.89 -17.93 -17.33
N ALA A 382 -6.81 -17.25 -17.71
CA ALA A 382 -6.45 -17.02 -19.10
C ALA A 382 -6.20 -18.35 -19.85
N GLN A 383 -5.52 -19.30 -19.21
CA GLN A 383 -5.28 -20.62 -19.79
C GLN A 383 -6.58 -21.39 -20.03
N SER A 384 -7.47 -21.43 -19.03
CA SER A 384 -8.75 -22.14 -19.15
C SER A 384 -9.66 -21.58 -20.23
N LEU A 385 -9.59 -20.26 -20.47
CA LEU A 385 -10.39 -19.56 -21.48
C LEU A 385 -9.70 -19.46 -22.86
N HIS A 386 -8.60 -20.18 -23.09
CA HIS A 386 -7.80 -20.12 -24.33
C HIS A 386 -7.24 -18.72 -24.64
N GLN A 387 -7.05 -17.87 -23.60
CA GLN A 387 -6.51 -16.51 -23.70
C GLN A 387 -5.05 -16.42 -23.24
N GLN A 388 -4.30 -17.52 -23.29
CA GLN A 388 -2.89 -17.58 -22.84
C GLN A 388 -2.00 -16.55 -23.54
N SER A 389 -2.24 -16.28 -24.82
CA SER A 389 -1.50 -15.26 -25.60
C SER A 389 -1.74 -13.84 -25.10
N GLN A 390 -2.84 -13.59 -24.39
CA GLN A 390 -3.19 -12.28 -23.83
C GLN A 390 -2.79 -12.11 -22.36
N LEU A 391 -2.20 -13.13 -21.72
CA LEU A 391 -1.88 -13.10 -20.29
C LEU A 391 -1.02 -11.90 -19.90
N THR A 392 0.04 -11.62 -20.66
CA THR A 392 0.93 -10.48 -20.40
C THR A 392 0.16 -9.16 -20.45
N MET A 393 -0.73 -9.00 -21.43
CA MET A 393 -1.61 -7.81 -21.53
C MET A 393 -2.56 -7.73 -20.33
N LEU A 394 -3.17 -8.82 -19.91
CA LEU A 394 -4.09 -8.85 -18.77
C LEU A 394 -3.38 -8.49 -17.46
N LEU A 395 -2.16 -9.01 -17.23
CA LEU A 395 -1.33 -8.64 -16.08
C LEU A 395 -0.95 -7.16 -16.10
N ALA A 396 -0.59 -6.63 -17.27
CA ALA A 396 -0.30 -5.20 -17.45
C ALA A 396 -1.54 -4.34 -17.18
N VAL A 397 -2.72 -4.75 -17.66
CA VAL A 397 -4.00 -4.07 -17.39
C VAL A 397 -4.31 -4.06 -15.90
N TYR A 398 -4.23 -5.21 -15.22
CA TYR A 398 -4.46 -5.27 -13.77
C TYR A 398 -3.52 -4.32 -13.00
N SER A 399 -2.22 -4.40 -13.26
CA SER A 399 -1.20 -3.59 -12.57
C SER A 399 -1.41 -2.09 -12.80
N SER A 400 -1.70 -1.71 -14.03
CA SER A 400 -1.91 -0.32 -14.42
C SER A 400 -3.17 0.28 -13.79
N PHE A 401 -4.28 -0.42 -13.85
CA PHE A 401 -5.51 0.05 -13.23
C PHE A 401 -5.41 0.02 -11.70
N SER A 402 -4.68 -0.91 -11.11
CA SER A 402 -4.37 -0.92 -9.68
C SER A 402 -3.51 0.28 -9.27
N PHE A 403 -2.54 0.67 -10.09
CA PHE A 403 -1.75 1.87 -9.87
C PHE A 403 -2.62 3.14 -9.90
N PHE A 404 -3.44 3.31 -10.95
CA PHE A 404 -4.34 4.47 -11.05
C PHE A 404 -5.40 4.46 -9.94
N GLY A 405 -5.91 3.30 -9.55
CA GLY A 405 -6.80 3.16 -8.40
C GLY A 405 -6.16 3.70 -7.11
N ARG A 406 -4.90 3.36 -6.86
CA ARG A 406 -4.14 3.88 -5.71
C ARG A 406 -3.93 5.38 -5.77
N LEU A 407 -3.61 5.94 -6.94
CA LEU A 407 -3.52 7.40 -7.11
C LEU A 407 -4.86 8.09 -6.84
N LEU A 408 -5.95 7.53 -7.35
CA LEU A 408 -7.31 8.07 -7.16
C LEU A 408 -7.76 8.03 -5.69
N SER A 409 -7.14 7.22 -4.82
CA SER A 409 -7.49 7.17 -3.39
C SER A 409 -7.23 8.50 -2.66
N ALA A 410 -6.45 9.41 -3.24
CA ALA A 410 -6.24 10.77 -2.74
C ALA A 410 -7.28 11.79 -3.23
N LEU A 411 -8.17 11.41 -4.15
CA LEU A 411 -9.20 12.30 -4.70
C LEU A 411 -10.11 12.92 -3.62
N PRO A 412 -10.50 12.19 -2.56
CA PRO A 412 -11.28 12.75 -1.47
C PRO A 412 -10.66 14.02 -0.87
N ASP A 413 -9.33 14.05 -0.73
CA ASP A 413 -8.61 15.18 -0.14
C ASP A 413 -8.52 16.37 -1.10
N SER A 414 -8.35 16.11 -2.39
CA SER A 414 -8.30 17.13 -3.42
C SER A 414 -9.67 17.80 -3.64
N LEU A 415 -10.76 17.07 -3.40
CA LEU A 415 -12.14 17.53 -3.54
C LEU A 415 -12.75 18.04 -2.22
N HIS A 416 -11.96 18.12 -1.14
CA HIS A 416 -12.43 18.59 0.16
C HIS A 416 -13.02 20.01 0.02
N GLY A 417 -14.27 20.18 0.46
CA GLY A 417 -15.05 21.41 0.28
C GLY A 417 -15.96 21.45 -0.97
N LYS A 418 -15.71 20.62 -1.99
CA LYS A 418 -16.60 20.52 -3.17
C LYS A 418 -17.55 19.33 -3.08
N MET A 419 -17.14 18.24 -2.44
CA MET A 419 -17.97 17.05 -2.22
C MET A 419 -17.86 16.62 -0.75
N PRO A 420 -18.91 16.78 0.08
CA PRO A 420 -18.87 16.48 1.51
C PRO A 420 -19.06 14.98 1.78
N LEU A 421 -18.36 14.10 1.05
CA LEU A 421 -18.42 12.67 1.28
C LEU A 421 -17.27 12.24 2.21
N ALA A 422 -17.62 11.57 3.32
CA ALA A 422 -16.64 11.00 4.23
C ALA A 422 -15.71 9.99 3.50
N ARG A 423 -14.47 9.83 3.95
CA ARG A 423 -13.51 8.91 3.33
C ARG A 423 -14.01 7.46 3.27
N THR A 424 -14.77 7.03 4.31
CA THR A 424 -15.45 5.72 4.30
C THR A 424 -16.54 5.61 3.23
N GLY A 425 -17.13 6.73 2.80
CA GLY A 425 -18.06 6.77 1.66
C GLY A 425 -17.35 6.60 0.33
N TRP A 426 -16.16 7.18 0.16
CA TRP A 426 -15.31 6.94 -1.00
C TRP A 426 -14.83 5.49 -1.08
N LEU A 427 -14.54 4.86 0.08
CA LEU A 427 -14.22 3.44 0.15
C LEU A 427 -15.39 2.57 -0.35
N ALA A 428 -16.64 2.92 0.02
CA ALA A 428 -17.82 2.22 -0.47
C ALA A 428 -18.03 2.43 -1.97
N ALA A 429 -17.81 3.64 -2.49
CA ALA A 429 -17.90 3.93 -3.93
C ALA A 429 -16.84 3.13 -4.73
N ALA A 430 -15.63 3.02 -4.21
CA ALA A 430 -14.56 2.26 -4.85
C ALA A 430 -14.80 0.74 -4.88
N LEU A 431 -15.66 0.22 -4.00
CA LEU A 431 -16.07 -1.19 -4.01
C LEU A 431 -17.11 -1.52 -5.08
N VAL A 432 -17.85 -0.54 -5.62
CA VAL A 432 -18.92 -0.77 -6.61
C VAL A 432 -18.43 -1.48 -7.88
N PRO A 433 -17.28 -1.13 -8.49
CA PRO A 433 -16.83 -1.79 -9.71
C PRO A 433 -16.51 -3.28 -9.53
N MET A 434 -16.21 -3.74 -8.31
CA MET A 434 -15.78 -5.11 -8.03
C MET A 434 -16.85 -6.16 -8.35
N PRO A 435 -18.07 -6.11 -7.75
CA PRO A 435 -19.14 -7.05 -8.12
C PRO A 435 -19.56 -6.91 -9.58
N MET A 436 -19.55 -5.70 -10.14
CA MET A 436 -19.84 -5.49 -11.57
C MET A 436 -18.87 -6.29 -12.46
N ALA A 437 -17.57 -6.23 -12.15
CA ALA A 437 -16.54 -6.96 -12.87
C ALA A 437 -16.77 -8.48 -12.83
N PHE A 438 -17.02 -9.02 -11.64
CA PHE A 438 -17.20 -10.47 -11.49
C PHE A 438 -18.49 -10.97 -12.13
N PHE A 439 -19.60 -10.22 -12.05
CA PHE A 439 -20.84 -10.60 -12.75
C PHE A 439 -20.73 -10.43 -14.26
N LEU A 440 -19.95 -9.44 -14.75
CA LEU A 440 -19.63 -9.33 -16.17
C LEU A 440 -18.88 -10.57 -16.65
N MET A 441 -17.80 -10.96 -15.98
CA MET A 441 -16.99 -12.14 -16.32
C MET A 441 -17.74 -13.46 -16.14
N TRP A 442 -18.71 -13.52 -15.22
CA TRP A 442 -19.60 -14.66 -15.08
C TRP A 442 -20.51 -14.84 -16.29
N LYS A 443 -21.07 -13.72 -16.79
CA LYS A 443 -22.05 -13.74 -17.89
C LYS A 443 -21.39 -13.83 -19.26
N GLN A 444 -20.25 -13.16 -19.44
CA GLN A 444 -19.47 -13.09 -20.69
C GLN A 444 -18.02 -13.44 -20.38
N GLN A 445 -17.52 -14.51 -21.00
CA GLN A 445 -16.14 -14.99 -20.78
C GLN A 445 -15.31 -14.92 -22.06
N ASP A 446 -15.56 -13.90 -22.88
CA ASP A 446 -14.73 -13.54 -24.02
C ASP A 446 -13.53 -12.68 -23.58
N GLY A 447 -12.54 -12.52 -24.45
CA GLY A 447 -11.32 -11.76 -24.13
C GLY A 447 -11.59 -10.30 -23.77
N SER A 448 -12.63 -9.68 -24.33
CA SER A 448 -12.99 -8.29 -24.05
C SER A 448 -13.60 -8.12 -22.65
N ALA A 449 -14.52 -9.00 -22.27
CA ALA A 449 -15.11 -9.00 -20.92
C ALA A 449 -14.07 -9.32 -19.85
N LEU A 450 -13.12 -10.24 -20.14
CA LEU A 450 -12.01 -10.53 -19.25
C LEU A 450 -11.09 -9.33 -19.07
N ALA A 451 -10.75 -8.61 -20.13
CA ALA A 451 -9.90 -7.40 -20.06
C ALA A 451 -10.59 -6.26 -19.28
N VAL A 452 -11.88 -5.99 -19.56
CA VAL A 452 -12.67 -4.97 -18.83
C VAL A 452 -12.85 -5.38 -17.37
N GLY A 453 -13.20 -6.63 -17.08
CA GLY A 453 -13.30 -7.16 -15.72
C GLY A 453 -11.99 -7.01 -14.95
N THR A 454 -10.86 -7.37 -15.58
CA THR A 454 -9.51 -7.22 -15.01
C THR A 454 -9.19 -5.76 -14.67
N ALA A 455 -9.53 -4.82 -15.56
CA ALA A 455 -9.35 -3.40 -15.33
C ALA A 455 -10.16 -2.89 -14.13
N LEU A 456 -11.44 -3.27 -14.05
CA LEU A 456 -12.32 -2.87 -12.93
C LEU A 456 -11.87 -3.47 -11.60
N VAL A 457 -11.46 -4.75 -11.58
CA VAL A 457 -10.91 -5.39 -10.38
C VAL A 457 -9.60 -4.70 -9.95
N GLY A 458 -8.70 -4.41 -10.89
CA GLY A 458 -7.46 -3.70 -10.62
C GLY A 458 -7.72 -2.31 -10.03
N LEU A 459 -8.58 -1.51 -10.66
CA LEU A 459 -8.94 -0.16 -10.21
C LEU A 459 -9.51 -0.16 -8.78
N SER A 460 -10.48 -1.01 -8.53
CA SER A 460 -11.16 -1.13 -7.24
C SER A 460 -10.21 -1.60 -6.14
N SER A 461 -9.49 -2.70 -6.35
CA SER A 461 -8.54 -3.24 -5.37
C SER A 461 -7.41 -2.25 -5.09
N GLY A 462 -6.87 -1.60 -6.12
CA GLY A 462 -5.83 -0.58 -5.97
C GLY A 462 -6.28 0.60 -5.10
N PHE A 463 -7.48 1.15 -5.35
CA PHE A 463 -8.05 2.21 -4.52
C PHE A 463 -8.17 1.77 -3.06
N ILE A 464 -8.72 0.58 -2.80
CA ILE A 464 -8.94 0.09 -1.44
C ILE A 464 -7.61 -0.13 -0.72
N PHE A 465 -6.59 -0.70 -1.38
CA PHE A 465 -5.27 -0.90 -0.79
C PHE A 465 -4.63 0.40 -0.31
N ALA A 466 -4.72 1.47 -1.09
CA ALA A 466 -4.14 2.76 -0.73
C ALA A 466 -5.01 3.53 0.29
N ALA A 467 -6.32 3.57 0.08
CA ALA A 467 -7.25 4.24 0.98
C ALA A 467 -7.24 3.62 2.39
N ALA A 468 -6.99 2.31 2.49
CA ALA A 468 -7.00 1.59 3.75
C ALA A 468 -6.02 2.16 4.78
N VAL A 469 -4.82 2.56 4.37
CA VAL A 469 -3.82 3.13 5.31
C VAL A 469 -4.33 4.45 5.88
N SER A 470 -4.88 5.31 5.02
CA SER A 470 -5.44 6.60 5.43
C SER A 470 -6.68 6.42 6.31
N VAL A 471 -7.59 5.51 5.96
CA VAL A 471 -8.79 5.18 6.75
C VAL A 471 -8.39 4.63 8.12
N THR A 472 -7.40 3.72 8.18
CA THR A 472 -6.90 3.18 9.46
C THR A 472 -6.32 4.30 10.34
N SER A 473 -5.53 5.21 9.76
CA SER A 473 -4.92 6.33 10.48
C SER A 473 -5.99 7.29 11.05
N GLU A 474 -7.06 7.57 10.29
CA GLU A 474 -8.11 8.48 10.71
C GLU A 474 -9.08 7.87 11.73
N LEU A 475 -9.48 6.62 11.54
CA LEU A 475 -10.45 5.98 12.43
C LEU A 475 -9.83 5.50 13.74
N PHE A 476 -8.56 5.05 13.72
CA PHE A 476 -7.95 4.30 14.83
C PHE A 476 -6.63 4.91 15.31
N GLY A 477 -6.28 6.11 14.86
CA GLY A 477 -5.14 6.88 15.33
C GLY A 477 -3.87 6.75 14.47
N PRO A 478 -3.18 7.88 14.21
CA PRO A 478 -2.00 7.94 13.35
C PRO A 478 -0.75 7.30 13.97
N ASN A 479 -0.59 7.34 15.30
CA ASN A 479 0.59 6.77 15.96
C ASN A 479 0.53 5.24 16.04
N SER A 480 -0.68 4.68 16.11
CA SER A 480 -0.93 3.24 16.18
C SER A 480 -1.07 2.56 14.81
N VAL A 481 -0.99 3.31 13.71
CA VAL A 481 -1.26 2.81 12.36
C VAL A 481 -0.36 1.63 11.96
N GLY A 482 0.90 1.64 12.38
CA GLY A 482 1.84 0.54 12.09
C GLY A 482 1.40 -0.82 12.63
N VAL A 483 0.72 -0.85 13.78
CA VAL A 483 0.15 -2.08 14.35
C VAL A 483 -1.25 -2.32 13.80
N ASN A 484 -2.12 -1.31 13.86
CA ASN A 484 -3.55 -1.44 13.53
C ASN A 484 -3.79 -1.80 12.05
N HIS A 485 -3.02 -1.20 11.14
CA HIS A 485 -3.10 -1.54 9.71
C HIS A 485 -2.56 -2.95 9.43
N ASN A 486 -1.51 -3.39 10.14
CA ASN A 486 -1.00 -4.74 9.97
C ASN A 486 -1.95 -5.81 10.55
N ILE A 487 -2.74 -5.49 11.59
CA ILE A 487 -3.84 -6.36 12.02
C ILE A 487 -4.91 -6.45 10.91
N LEU A 488 -5.26 -5.36 10.26
CA LEU A 488 -6.17 -5.38 9.11
C LEU A 488 -5.65 -6.30 8.00
N ILE A 489 -4.36 -6.20 7.65
CA ILE A 489 -3.74 -6.97 6.55
C ILE A 489 -3.76 -8.48 6.81
N THR A 490 -3.95 -8.96 8.06
CA THR A 490 -4.10 -10.41 8.33
C THR A 490 -5.23 -11.06 7.53
N ASN A 491 -6.16 -10.26 6.99
CA ASN A 491 -7.20 -10.75 6.09
C ASN A 491 -6.65 -11.27 4.74
N ILE A 492 -5.45 -10.82 4.29
CA ILE A 492 -4.87 -11.21 3.00
C ILE A 492 -4.56 -12.71 2.98
N PRO A 493 -3.74 -13.30 3.88
CA PRO A 493 -3.48 -14.73 3.86
C PRO A 493 -4.74 -15.57 4.09
N LEU A 494 -5.66 -15.10 4.95
CA LEU A 494 -6.93 -15.77 5.17
C LEU A 494 -7.77 -15.83 3.90
N GLY A 495 -7.86 -14.72 3.17
CA GLY A 495 -8.60 -14.66 1.90
C GLY A 495 -7.89 -15.39 0.78
N SER A 496 -6.55 -15.31 0.68
CA SER A 496 -5.77 -16.09 -0.28
C SER A 496 -6.05 -17.59 -0.13
N PHE A 497 -6.10 -18.07 1.09
CA PHE A 497 -6.45 -19.44 1.38
C PHE A 497 -7.92 -19.73 1.00
N LEU A 498 -8.90 -19.02 1.57
CA LEU A 498 -10.32 -19.32 1.39
C LEU A 498 -10.79 -19.13 -0.06
N TYR A 499 -10.48 -18.01 -0.67
CA TYR A 499 -10.92 -17.71 -2.04
C TYR A 499 -10.15 -18.51 -3.08
N GLY A 500 -8.87 -18.79 -2.81
CA GLY A 500 -8.04 -19.68 -3.61
C GLY A 500 -8.55 -21.12 -3.58
N GLN A 501 -8.98 -21.64 -2.41
CA GLN A 501 -9.59 -22.96 -2.29
C GLN A 501 -10.93 -23.05 -3.04
N ILE A 502 -11.78 -22.01 -2.96
CA ILE A 502 -13.02 -21.95 -3.74
C ILE A 502 -12.70 -22.07 -5.24
N ALA A 503 -11.72 -21.31 -5.73
CA ALA A 503 -11.32 -21.38 -7.13
C ALA A 503 -10.77 -22.76 -7.52
N ALA A 504 -9.91 -23.35 -6.69
CA ALA A 504 -9.31 -24.66 -6.93
C ALA A 504 -10.38 -25.77 -6.95
N LEU A 505 -11.28 -25.80 -5.98
CA LEU A 505 -12.35 -26.81 -5.91
C LEU A 505 -13.29 -26.74 -7.13
N VAL A 506 -13.66 -25.54 -7.57
CA VAL A 506 -14.50 -25.38 -8.78
C VAL A 506 -13.73 -25.81 -10.02
N TYR A 507 -12.46 -25.44 -10.12
CA TYR A 507 -11.60 -25.83 -11.23
C TYR A 507 -11.44 -27.34 -11.32
N ASP A 508 -11.12 -28.02 -10.22
CA ASP A 508 -10.90 -29.46 -10.16
C ASP A 508 -12.20 -30.23 -10.40
N ALA A 509 -13.33 -29.75 -9.88
CA ALA A 509 -14.66 -30.38 -10.11
C ALA A 509 -15.08 -30.37 -11.60
N ASN A 510 -14.60 -29.40 -12.38
CA ASN A 510 -14.88 -29.29 -13.81
C ASN A 510 -13.69 -29.75 -14.67
N GLY A 511 -12.59 -30.18 -14.05
CA GLY A 511 -11.39 -30.62 -14.75
C GLY A 511 -11.49 -32.01 -15.35
N GLN A 512 -10.78 -32.23 -16.46
CA GLN A 512 -10.60 -33.54 -17.08
C GLN A 512 -9.19 -34.06 -16.75
N ARG A 513 -9.09 -35.34 -16.48
CA ARG A 513 -7.79 -35.99 -16.30
C ARG A 513 -7.09 -36.11 -17.64
N MET A 514 -6.03 -35.35 -17.84
CA MET A 514 -5.15 -35.46 -19.00
C MET A 514 -3.86 -36.16 -18.60
N THR A 515 -3.49 -37.18 -19.38
CA THR A 515 -2.20 -37.87 -19.21
C THR A 515 -1.16 -37.10 -20.04
N VAL A 516 -0.29 -36.36 -19.39
CA VAL A 516 0.82 -35.67 -20.04
C VAL A 516 2.08 -36.52 -19.88
N LYS A 517 2.65 -36.98 -21.01
CA LYS A 517 3.98 -37.63 -20.98
C LYS A 517 5.02 -36.55 -20.78
N ASP A 518 5.74 -36.62 -19.67
CA ASP A 518 6.92 -35.78 -19.48
C ASP A 518 8.01 -36.24 -20.49
N ASN A 519 8.39 -35.31 -21.36
CA ASN A 519 9.39 -35.59 -22.41
C ASN A 519 10.81 -35.85 -21.84
N ARG A 520 11.07 -35.64 -20.56
CA ARG A 520 12.36 -35.87 -19.90
C ARG A 520 12.43 -37.20 -19.17
N THR A 521 11.36 -37.60 -18.53
CA THR A 521 11.33 -38.82 -17.68
C THR A 521 10.60 -39.98 -18.32
N GLY A 522 9.83 -39.75 -19.40
CA GLY A 522 9.00 -40.78 -20.04
C GLY A 522 7.81 -41.26 -19.17
N ILE A 523 7.64 -40.72 -17.98
CA ILE A 523 6.58 -41.07 -17.02
C ILE A 523 5.30 -40.34 -17.43
N ALA A 524 4.19 -41.06 -17.53
CA ALA A 524 2.89 -40.49 -17.77
C ALA A 524 2.32 -39.92 -16.44
N GLU A 525 2.36 -38.60 -16.26
CA GLU A 525 1.71 -37.93 -15.13
C GLU A 525 0.26 -37.58 -15.46
N THR A 526 -0.65 -37.93 -14.57
CA THR A 526 -2.07 -37.59 -14.72
C THR A 526 -2.28 -36.19 -14.11
N MET A 527 -2.42 -35.17 -14.93
CA MET A 527 -2.76 -33.81 -14.49
C MET A 527 -4.24 -33.54 -14.72
N ILE A 528 -4.86 -32.85 -13.76
CA ILE A 528 -6.22 -32.30 -13.94
C ILE A 528 -6.08 -30.97 -14.66
N ALA A 529 -6.62 -30.87 -15.86
CA ALA A 529 -6.69 -29.63 -16.61
C ALA A 529 -8.15 -29.30 -16.90
N CYS A 530 -8.57 -28.12 -16.57
CA CYS A 530 -9.89 -27.61 -16.89
C CYS A 530 -9.81 -26.61 -18.05
N MET A 531 -10.59 -26.85 -19.11
CA MET A 531 -10.66 -25.98 -20.29
C MET A 531 -12.11 -25.59 -20.56
N GLY A 532 -12.31 -24.31 -20.88
CA GLY A 532 -13.62 -23.76 -21.22
C GLY A 532 -14.25 -22.95 -20.06
N VAL A 533 -15.39 -22.37 -20.37
CA VAL A 533 -16.14 -21.40 -19.55
C VAL A 533 -16.50 -21.95 -18.16
N LYS A 534 -16.79 -23.25 -18.05
CA LYS A 534 -17.24 -23.89 -16.79
C LYS A 534 -16.18 -23.87 -15.68
N CYS A 535 -14.90 -23.73 -16.03
CA CYS A 535 -13.78 -23.79 -15.07
C CYS A 535 -13.83 -22.68 -14.00
N TYR A 536 -14.23 -21.48 -14.39
CA TYR A 536 -14.27 -20.32 -13.50
C TYR A 536 -15.63 -19.63 -13.40
N SER A 537 -16.65 -20.05 -14.15
CA SER A 537 -17.98 -19.42 -14.13
C SER A 537 -18.59 -19.37 -12.73
N THR A 538 -18.61 -20.49 -12.03
CA THR A 538 -19.12 -20.56 -10.64
C THR A 538 -18.24 -19.75 -9.69
N THR A 539 -16.93 -19.74 -9.88
CA THR A 539 -15.98 -18.94 -9.08
C THR A 539 -16.27 -17.45 -9.23
N PHE A 540 -16.47 -16.95 -10.46
CA PHE A 540 -16.82 -15.55 -10.70
C PHE A 540 -18.15 -15.17 -10.05
N PHE A 541 -19.15 -16.02 -10.13
CA PHE A 541 -20.44 -15.79 -9.47
C PHE A 541 -20.28 -15.71 -7.95
N LEU A 542 -19.57 -16.64 -7.32
CA LEU A 542 -19.33 -16.66 -5.88
C LEU A 542 -18.52 -15.44 -5.43
N TRP A 543 -17.45 -15.08 -6.14
CA TRP A 543 -16.68 -13.89 -5.85
C TRP A 543 -17.50 -12.61 -6.02
N GLY A 544 -18.40 -12.56 -7.01
CA GLY A 544 -19.37 -11.47 -7.17
C GLY A 544 -20.28 -11.32 -5.96
N CYS A 545 -20.85 -12.40 -5.44
CA CYS A 545 -21.68 -12.39 -4.23
C CYS A 545 -20.87 -11.97 -2.98
N ILE A 546 -19.64 -12.46 -2.83
CA ILE A 546 -18.75 -12.09 -1.72
C ILE A 546 -18.45 -10.58 -1.77
N THR A 547 -18.17 -10.03 -2.95
CA THR A 547 -17.87 -8.60 -3.09
C THR A 547 -19.09 -7.71 -2.86
N LEU A 548 -20.31 -8.19 -3.13
CA LEU A 548 -21.54 -7.51 -2.70
C LEU A 548 -21.66 -7.44 -1.17
N LEU A 549 -21.28 -8.49 -0.44
CA LEU A 549 -21.23 -8.47 1.02
C LEU A 549 -20.22 -7.43 1.52
N GLY A 550 -19.04 -7.34 0.88
CA GLY A 550 -18.03 -6.32 1.18
C GLY A 550 -18.57 -4.89 0.96
N LEU A 551 -19.28 -4.67 -0.16
CA LEU A 551 -19.94 -3.39 -0.45
C LEU A 551 -20.98 -3.04 0.60
N ALA A 552 -21.85 -3.98 0.99
CA ALA A 552 -22.85 -3.79 2.02
C ALA A 552 -22.20 -3.41 3.38
N SER A 553 -21.15 -4.12 3.79
CA SER A 553 -20.37 -3.84 5.00
C SER A 553 -19.78 -2.42 4.97
N SER A 554 -19.21 -2.01 3.84
CA SER A 554 -18.63 -0.67 3.66
C SER A 554 -19.70 0.42 3.71
N MET A 555 -20.89 0.18 3.18
CA MET A 555 -22.02 1.11 3.28
C MET A 555 -22.51 1.27 4.72
N VAL A 556 -22.56 0.19 5.49
CA VAL A 556 -22.90 0.25 6.93
C VAL A 556 -21.82 1.04 7.67
N LEU A 557 -20.55 0.77 7.42
CA LEU A 557 -19.43 1.52 7.99
C LEU A 557 -19.55 3.02 7.69
N PHE A 558 -19.81 3.38 6.43
CA PHE A 558 -20.00 4.78 6.03
C PHE A 558 -21.15 5.45 6.83
N ARG A 559 -22.30 4.80 6.94
CA ARG A 559 -23.45 5.34 7.71
C ARG A 559 -23.10 5.54 9.18
N ARG A 560 -22.33 4.62 9.77
CA ARG A 560 -21.92 4.67 11.16
C ARG A 560 -20.87 5.76 11.42
N THR A 561 -19.91 5.95 10.53
CA THR A 561 -18.80 6.91 10.70
C THR A 561 -19.13 8.33 10.22
N LYS A 562 -20.14 8.52 9.36
CA LYS A 562 -20.55 9.82 8.81
C LYS A 562 -20.66 10.95 9.85
N PRO A 563 -21.28 10.77 11.06
CA PRO A 563 -21.37 11.83 12.05
C PRO A 563 -20.02 12.21 12.67
N ALA A 564 -19.10 11.25 12.87
CA ALA A 564 -17.75 11.56 13.37
C ALA A 564 -17.01 12.50 12.40
N TYR A 565 -17.16 12.27 11.08
CA TYR A 565 -16.60 13.17 10.06
C TYR A 565 -17.28 14.54 10.08
N ALA A 566 -18.60 14.62 10.25
CA ALA A 566 -19.35 15.89 10.33
C ALA A 566 -18.92 16.72 11.55
N THR A 567 -18.76 16.09 12.71
CA THR A 567 -18.32 16.74 13.96
C THR A 567 -16.91 17.30 13.82
N THR A 568 -15.99 16.55 13.19
CA THR A 568 -14.61 17.00 12.97
C THR A 568 -14.56 18.18 12.01
N ALA A 569 -15.37 18.18 10.95
CA ALA A 569 -15.47 19.28 9.99
C ALA A 569 -15.98 20.58 10.67
N SER A 570 -17.01 20.48 11.53
CA SER A 570 -17.56 21.62 12.27
C SER A 570 -16.53 22.22 13.23
N ARG A 571 -15.76 21.38 13.94
CA ARG A 571 -14.65 21.85 14.83
C ARG A 571 -13.56 22.57 14.06
N SER A 572 -13.17 22.10 12.88
CA SER A 572 -12.18 22.75 12.03
C SER A 572 -12.66 24.11 11.54
N SER A 573 -13.92 24.23 11.13
CA SER A 573 -14.52 25.51 10.70
C SER A 573 -14.58 26.53 11.83
N TYR A 574 -14.91 26.10 13.04
CA TYR A 574 -14.97 26.97 14.22
C TYR A 574 -13.57 27.52 14.62
N LYS A 575 -12.54 26.66 14.58
CA LYS A 575 -11.15 27.09 14.84
C LYS A 575 -10.65 28.10 13.81
N ASN A 576 -10.97 27.91 12.53
CA ASN A 576 -10.58 28.86 11.48
C ASN A 576 -11.27 30.23 11.62
N LEU A 577 -12.53 30.27 12.05
CA LEU A 577 -13.25 31.51 12.30
C LEU A 577 -12.65 32.32 13.48
N HIS A 578 -12.21 31.64 14.54
CA HIS A 578 -11.55 32.30 15.67
C HIS A 578 -10.13 32.78 15.38
N GLN A 579 -9.39 32.11 14.49
CA GLN A 579 -8.04 32.56 14.05
C GLN A 579 -8.08 33.77 13.10
N VAL A 580 -9.19 33.99 12.40
CA VAL A 580 -9.37 35.17 11.52
C VAL A 580 -9.86 36.39 12.30
N SER A 581 -10.44 36.19 13.49
CA SER A 581 -10.95 37.27 14.37
C SER A 581 -10.00 37.70 15.49
N SER A 582 -8.87 37.02 15.64
CA SER A 582 -7.76 37.40 16.55
C SER A 582 -6.58 37.98 15.78
#